data_0fc3ab91e5e58920bcaea71f3b388a40
#
_entry.id   0fc3ab91e5e58920bcaea71f3b388a40
#
_cell.length_a   1.000
_cell.length_b   1.000
_cell.length_c   1.000
_cell.angle_alpha   90.00
_cell.angle_beta   90.00
_cell.angle_gamma   90.00
#
_symmetry.space_group_name_H-M   'P 1'
#
loop_
_entity.id
_entity.type
_entity.pdbx_description
1 polymer ?
#
loop_
_entity_poly.entity_id
_entity_poly.type
_entity_poly.pdbx_seq_one_letter_code
_entity_poly.pdbx_strand_id
1 'polypeptide(L)' 'MITVDFGNRIRELRTKTGLSQEKFALKIGMDRTYYASVESGRRNISLINIEKIADGLGVSLNELFAFNKENDND' A
#
# COMPACT_ATOMS: atom_id res chain seq x y z
N MET A 1 -13.73 1.88 3.90
CA MET A 1 -13.42 0.45 3.80
C MET A 1 -11.92 0.23 3.85
N ILE A 2 -11.50 -0.82 4.51
CA ILE A 2 -10.07 -1.03 4.79
C ILE A 2 -9.21 -1.08 3.53
N THR A 3 -9.71 -1.61 2.41
CA THR A 3 -8.92 -1.67 1.19
C THR A 3 -8.64 -0.28 0.64
N VAL A 4 -9.61 0.62 0.75
CA VAL A 4 -9.42 2.00 0.31
C VAL A 4 -8.47 2.73 1.25
N ASP A 5 -8.66 2.55 2.56
CA ASP A 5 -7.79 3.21 3.54
C ASP A 5 -6.35 2.74 3.41
N PHE A 6 -6.17 1.44 3.21
CA PHE A 6 -4.84 0.88 3.00
C PHE A 6 -4.21 1.41 1.71
N GLY A 7 -5.00 1.45 0.64
CA GLY A 7 -4.51 1.99 -0.64
C GLY A 7 -4.03 3.42 -0.52
N ASN A 8 -4.80 4.25 0.18
CA ASN A 8 -4.41 5.64 0.39
C ASN A 8 -3.14 5.73 1.23
N ARG A 9 -3.00 4.87 2.23
CA ARG A 9 -1.82 4.87 3.09
C ARG A 9 -0.56 4.54 2.32
N ILE A 10 -0.60 3.47 1.51
CA ILE A 10 0.60 3.09 0.77
C ILE A 10 0.93 4.11 -0.30
N ARG A 11 -0.08 4.76 -0.89
CA ARG A 11 0.19 5.85 -1.83
C ARG A 11 0.92 6.99 -1.14
N GLU A 12 0.46 7.36 0.05
CA GLU A 12 1.10 8.41 0.83
C GLU A 12 2.57 8.07 1.09
N LEU A 13 2.82 6.87 1.55
CA LEU A 13 4.19 6.44 1.85
C LEU A 13 5.04 6.35 0.60
N ARG A 14 4.45 5.85 -0.50
CA ARG A 14 5.18 5.75 -1.76
C ARG A 14 5.56 7.12 -2.30
N THR A 15 4.64 8.08 -2.26
CA THR A 15 4.94 9.40 -2.80
C THR A 15 6.09 10.06 -2.05
N LYS A 16 6.23 9.75 -0.77
CA LYS A 16 7.36 10.27 0.00
C LYS A 16 8.70 9.71 -0.48
N THR A 17 8.70 8.54 -1.12
CA THR A 17 9.93 7.97 -1.66
C THR A 17 10.32 8.59 -2.99
N GLY A 18 9.42 9.31 -3.63
CA GLY A 18 9.67 9.88 -4.94
C GLY A 18 9.48 8.90 -6.09
N LEU A 19 9.10 7.67 -5.83
CA LEU A 19 8.93 6.67 -6.88
C LEU A 19 7.51 6.70 -7.43
N SER A 20 7.39 6.49 -8.74
CA SER A 20 6.08 6.30 -9.37
C SER A 20 5.54 4.93 -9.02
N GLN A 21 4.25 4.72 -9.31
CA GLN A 21 3.66 3.38 -9.12
C GLN A 21 4.45 2.32 -9.88
N GLU A 22 4.80 2.63 -11.12
CA GLU A 22 5.50 1.67 -11.97
C GLU A 22 6.86 1.31 -11.39
N LYS A 23 7.61 2.33 -10.98
CA LYS A 23 8.95 2.10 -10.44
C LYS A 23 8.91 1.38 -9.11
N PHE A 24 7.94 1.71 -8.27
CA PHE A 24 7.82 1.04 -7.00
C PHE A 24 7.43 -0.43 -7.18
N ALA A 25 6.46 -0.69 -8.07
CA ALA A 25 6.05 -2.07 -8.34
C ALA A 25 7.24 -2.89 -8.86
N LEU A 26 8.03 -2.29 -9.75
CA LEU A 26 9.23 -2.96 -10.26
C LEU A 26 10.20 -3.27 -9.13
N LYS A 27 10.41 -2.32 -8.23
CA LYS A 27 11.34 -2.48 -7.12
C LYS A 27 10.97 -3.67 -6.25
N ILE A 28 9.68 -3.89 -6.00
CA ILE A 28 9.25 -4.96 -5.11
C ILE A 28 8.86 -6.24 -5.85
N GLY A 29 9.06 -6.27 -7.17
CA GLY A 29 8.76 -7.45 -7.96
C GLY A 29 7.28 -7.75 -8.06
N MET A 30 6.44 -6.71 -8.11
CA MET A 30 5.00 -6.85 -8.17
C MET A 30 4.50 -6.33 -9.51
N ASP A 31 3.51 -7.00 -10.08
CA ASP A 31 2.89 -6.55 -11.30
C ASP A 31 2.32 -5.14 -11.12
N ARG A 32 2.61 -4.27 -12.08
CA ARG A 32 2.21 -2.87 -11.99
C ARG A 32 0.70 -2.71 -11.92
N THR A 33 -0.03 -3.45 -12.74
CA THR A 33 -1.48 -3.34 -12.77
C THR A 33 -2.08 -3.79 -11.44
N TYR A 34 -1.54 -4.87 -10.88
CA TYR A 34 -1.96 -5.35 -9.58
C TYR A 34 -1.68 -4.30 -8.50
N TYR A 35 -0.46 -3.77 -8.48
CA TYR A 35 -0.10 -2.77 -7.47
C TYR A 35 -1.02 -1.54 -7.57
N ALA A 36 -1.26 -1.06 -8.79
CA ALA A 36 -2.13 0.10 -8.97
C ALA A 36 -3.54 -0.18 -8.46
N SER A 37 -4.03 -1.40 -8.65
CA SER A 37 -5.36 -1.74 -8.15
C SER A 37 -5.41 -1.81 -6.63
N VAL A 38 -4.29 -2.12 -5.98
CA VAL A 38 -4.21 -2.09 -4.53
C VAL A 38 -4.28 -0.64 -4.03
N GLU A 39 -3.55 0.27 -4.65
CA GLU A 39 -3.60 1.67 -4.25
C GLU A 39 -4.99 2.28 -4.45
N SER A 40 -5.71 1.83 -5.45
CA SER A 40 -7.05 2.35 -5.72
C SER A 40 -8.13 1.73 -4.82
N GLY A 41 -7.76 0.76 -3.99
CA GLY A 41 -8.70 0.15 -3.07
C GLY A 41 -9.55 -0.95 -3.66
N ARG A 42 -9.21 -1.41 -4.86
CA ARG A 42 -10.02 -2.43 -5.55
C ARG A 42 -9.62 -3.85 -5.20
N ARG A 43 -8.49 -4.05 -4.55
CA ARG A 43 -7.97 -5.38 -4.28
C ARG A 43 -7.97 -5.71 -2.81
N ASN A 44 -8.31 -6.95 -2.51
CA ASN A 44 -8.13 -7.52 -1.19
C ASN A 44 -6.75 -8.20 -1.22
N ILE A 45 -5.75 -7.49 -0.73
CA ILE A 45 -4.35 -7.88 -0.87
C ILE A 45 -4.00 -9.00 0.10
N SER A 46 -3.12 -9.90 -0.32
CA SER A 46 -2.65 -10.99 0.52
C SER A 46 -1.61 -10.51 1.54
N LEU A 47 -1.45 -11.27 2.61
CA LEU A 47 -0.46 -10.93 3.64
C LEU A 47 0.95 -10.89 3.08
N ILE A 48 1.27 -11.82 2.18
CA ILE A 48 2.61 -11.86 1.59
C ILE A 48 2.88 -10.59 0.81
N ASN A 49 1.89 -10.12 0.06
CA ASN A 49 2.06 -8.90 -0.72
C ASN A 49 2.08 -7.67 0.16
N ILE A 50 1.35 -7.68 1.28
CA ILE A 50 1.45 -6.60 2.26
C ILE A 50 2.88 -6.50 2.79
N GLU A 51 3.48 -7.64 3.09
CA GLU A 51 4.86 -7.66 3.58
C GLU A 51 5.83 -7.11 2.53
N LYS A 52 5.65 -7.50 1.27
CA LYS A 52 6.49 -6.97 0.19
C LYS A 52 6.41 -5.46 0.09
N ILE A 53 5.21 -4.92 0.24
CA ILE A 53 5.03 -3.48 0.17
C ILE A 53 5.71 -2.80 1.35
N ALA A 54 5.54 -3.33 2.55
CA ALA A 54 6.18 -2.75 3.74
C ALA A 54 7.69 -2.76 3.60
N ASP A 55 8.25 -3.89 3.15
CA ASP A 55 9.69 -4.01 2.96
C ASP A 55 10.19 -3.03 1.92
N GLY A 56 9.47 -2.90 0.83
CA GLY A 56 9.87 -1.98 -0.23
C GLY A 56 9.80 -0.53 0.19
N LEU A 57 8.87 -0.19 1.06
CA LEU A 57 8.76 1.16 1.60
C LEU A 57 9.72 1.41 2.75
N GLY A 58 10.33 0.36 3.30
CA GLY A 58 11.24 0.50 4.43
C GLY A 58 10.54 0.83 5.72
N VAL A 59 9.29 0.37 5.88
CA VAL A 59 8.51 0.65 7.09
C VAL A 59 8.11 -0.66 7.75
N SER A 60 7.82 -0.59 9.05
CA SER A 60 7.29 -1.75 9.76
C SER A 60 5.84 -1.95 9.39
N LEU A 61 5.31 -3.14 9.67
CA LEU A 61 3.89 -3.39 9.46
C LEU A 61 3.04 -2.47 10.34
N ASN A 62 3.53 -2.18 11.54
CA ASN A 62 2.88 -1.24 12.44
C ASN A 62 2.71 0.11 11.78
N GLU A 63 3.79 0.61 11.20
CA GLU A 63 3.77 1.91 10.55
C GLU A 63 2.90 1.89 9.31
N LEU A 64 2.94 0.79 8.56
CA LEU A 64 2.14 0.65 7.37
C LEU A 64 0.66 0.80 7.67
N PHE A 65 0.20 0.26 8.80
CA PHE A 65 -1.20 0.30 9.19
C PHE A 65 -1.53 1.41 10.17
N ALA A 66 -0.66 2.39 10.30
CA ALA A 66 -0.90 3.50 11.22
C ALA A 66 -1.82 4.52 10.58
N PHE A 67 -3.09 4.15 10.44
CA PHE A 67 -4.11 5.04 9.90
C PHE A 67 -5.44 4.69 10.55
N ASN A 68 -6.35 5.65 10.53
CA ASN A 68 -7.70 5.42 11.06
C ASN A 68 -8.61 5.01 9.93
N LYS A 69 -9.41 3.99 10.18
CA LYS A 69 -10.45 3.64 9.23
C LYS A 69 -11.49 4.74 9.20
N GLU A 70 -12.01 4.99 8.02
CA GLU A 70 -12.95 6.07 7.84
C GLU A 70 -14.19 5.99 8.69
N ASN A 71 -14.66 4.80 8.97
CA ASN A 71 -15.88 4.60 9.72
C ASN A 71 -15.64 4.12 11.13
N ASP A 72 -14.48 4.41 11.64
CA ASP A 72 -14.02 3.82 12.86
C ASP A 72 -14.83 4.19 14.06
N ASN A 73 -15.18 5.39 14.16
CA ASN A 73 -15.70 5.90 15.40
C ASN A 73 -17.18 5.85 15.50
N ASP A 74 -17.79 5.20 14.64
CA ASP A 74 -19.25 5.20 14.69
C ASP A 74 -19.86 4.22 15.63
#